data_11579af0caeaf08840e109a18f3698bb
#
_entry.id   11579af0caeaf08840e109a18f3698bb
#
_cell.length_a   1.000
_cell.length_b   1.000
_cell.length_c   1.000
_cell.angle_alpha   90.00
_cell.angle_beta   90.00
_cell.angle_gamma   90.00
#
_symmetry.space_group_name_H-M   'P 1'
#
loop_
_entity.id
_entity.type
_entity.pdbx_description
1 polymer ?
#
loop_
_entity_poly.entity_id
_entity_poly.type
_entity_poly.pdbx_seq_one_letter_code
_entity_poly.pdbx_strand_id
1 'polypeptide(L)'
;MIRIGQGLDVHKFVKNRPCIIGGVTIDHPLGLEGHSDADVLLHAIADAILGAINEGDIGHHFSDQDSKNKDLDSRIILKNVFLMAQKKGFKLVNLDVTIICEKPKISPYVQKMKKNIAEDCSCDLRQINIKATTTEGLGFLGRGEGIAAQAICLMEKD
;
A
#
# COMPACT_ATOMS: atom_id res chain seq x y z
N MET A 1 -12.70 11.39 -18.34
CA MET A 1 -12.33 9.95 -18.46
C MET A 1 -12.20 9.35 -17.07
N ILE A 2 -12.86 8.22 -16.81
CA ILE A 2 -12.81 7.51 -15.52
C ILE A 2 -12.01 6.21 -15.69
N ARG A 3 -11.15 5.89 -14.71
CA ARG A 3 -10.33 4.68 -14.68
C ARG A 3 -10.41 4.02 -13.31
N ILE A 4 -10.45 2.71 -13.30
CA ILE A 4 -10.33 1.88 -12.08
C ILE A 4 -8.96 1.21 -12.10
N GLY A 5 -8.30 1.20 -10.95
CA GLY A 5 -7.09 0.41 -10.71
C GLY A 5 -7.26 -0.50 -9.52
N GLN A 6 -6.59 -1.64 -9.56
CA GLN A 6 -6.57 -2.62 -8.49
C GLN A 6 -5.12 -3.02 -8.21
N GLY A 7 -4.75 -3.14 -6.94
CA GLY A 7 -3.46 -3.61 -6.50
C GLY A 7 -3.61 -4.67 -5.42
N LEU A 8 -2.70 -5.63 -5.42
CA LEU A 8 -2.61 -6.68 -4.43
C LEU A 8 -1.14 -6.90 -4.08
N ASP A 9 -0.82 -6.92 -2.80
CA ASP A 9 0.53 -7.22 -2.34
C ASP A 9 0.51 -8.12 -1.12
N VAL A 10 1.55 -8.92 -0.95
CA VAL A 10 1.73 -9.84 0.17
C VAL A 10 3.18 -9.81 0.62
N HIS A 11 3.41 -9.64 1.91
CA HIS A 11 4.73 -9.73 2.52
C HIS A 11 4.77 -10.73 3.67
N LYS A 12 5.84 -11.49 3.74
CA LYS A 12 6.11 -12.48 4.78
C LYS A 12 6.56 -11.79 6.08
N PHE A 13 6.14 -12.31 7.22
CA PHE A 13 6.69 -11.92 8.52
C PHE A 13 8.11 -12.43 8.71
N VAL A 14 8.96 -11.58 9.24
CA VAL A 14 10.35 -11.92 9.62
C VAL A 14 10.75 -11.24 10.92
N LYS A 15 11.77 -11.80 11.59
CA LYS A 15 12.36 -11.21 12.78
C LYS A 15 13.29 -10.04 12.41
N ASN A 16 13.55 -9.17 13.40
CA ASN A 16 14.55 -8.09 13.33
C ASN A 16 14.29 -7.04 12.23
N ARG A 17 13.03 -6.87 11.87
CA ARG A 17 12.59 -5.76 11.02
C ARG A 17 11.39 -5.05 11.66
N PRO A 18 11.25 -3.73 11.47
CA PRO A 18 10.04 -3.03 11.90
C PRO A 18 8.83 -3.48 11.07
N CYS A 19 7.65 -3.47 11.66
CA CYS A 19 6.38 -3.68 10.96
C CYS A 19 5.85 -2.31 10.53
N ILE A 20 6.00 -1.97 9.26
CA ILE A 20 5.56 -0.68 8.71
C ILE A 20 4.39 -0.93 7.75
N ILE A 21 3.24 -0.33 8.02
CA ILE A 21 2.02 -0.46 7.21
C ILE A 21 1.36 0.93 7.08
N GLY A 22 1.11 1.36 5.86
CA GLY A 22 0.56 2.70 5.61
C GLY A 22 1.46 3.83 6.10
N GLY A 23 2.79 3.62 6.05
CA GLY A 23 3.79 4.55 6.56
C GLY A 23 3.80 4.70 8.09
N VAL A 24 3.16 3.77 8.81
CA VAL A 24 3.08 3.76 10.28
C VAL A 24 3.83 2.55 10.84
N THR A 25 4.72 2.79 11.79
CA THR A 25 5.35 1.70 12.55
C THR A 25 4.33 1.11 13.52
N ILE A 26 4.03 -0.17 13.33
CA ILE A 26 3.09 -0.93 14.14
C ILE A 26 3.83 -1.61 15.28
N ASP A 27 3.27 -1.56 16.48
CA ASP A 27 3.78 -2.31 17.63
C ASP A 27 3.47 -3.81 17.45
N HIS A 28 4.45 -4.53 16.93
CA HIS A 28 4.36 -5.96 16.64
C HIS A 28 5.76 -6.59 16.69
N PRO A 29 5.91 -7.81 17.23
CA PRO A 29 7.24 -8.44 17.38
C PRO A 29 7.91 -8.83 16.06
N LEU A 30 7.16 -8.96 14.97
CA LEU A 30 7.66 -9.29 13.64
C LEU A 30 7.49 -8.10 12.69
N GLY A 31 8.42 -7.95 11.77
CA GLY A 31 8.30 -7.02 10.64
C GLY A 31 8.01 -7.75 9.34
N LEU A 32 8.03 -7.02 8.24
CA LEU A 32 7.75 -7.55 6.91
C LEU A 32 9.04 -7.65 6.10
N GLU A 33 9.20 -8.76 5.37
CA GLU A 33 10.34 -9.03 4.49
C GLU A 33 10.13 -8.36 3.14
N GLY A 34 11.15 -7.68 2.65
CA GLY A 34 11.15 -7.08 1.33
C GLY A 34 12.41 -6.27 1.07
N HIS A 35 12.62 -5.86 -0.17
CA HIS A 35 13.77 -5.06 -0.59
C HIS A 35 13.69 -3.61 -0.06
N SER A 36 12.48 -3.00 -0.11
CA SER A 36 12.17 -1.72 0.51
C SER A 36 11.84 -1.89 2.00
N ASP A 37 11.09 -0.97 2.60
CA ASP A 37 10.52 -1.13 3.94
C ASP A 37 9.40 -2.18 4.03
N ALA A 38 9.02 -2.79 2.89
CA ALA A 38 8.00 -3.83 2.75
C ALA A 38 6.60 -3.39 3.22
N ASP A 39 6.25 -2.11 3.03
CA ASP A 39 4.92 -1.58 3.34
C ASP A 39 3.88 -2.15 2.36
N VAL A 40 3.26 -3.25 2.76
CA VAL A 40 2.30 -4.00 1.94
C VAL A 40 1.10 -3.15 1.50
N LEU A 41 0.67 -2.21 2.33
CA LEU A 41 -0.47 -1.34 2.01
C LEU A 41 -0.11 -0.30 0.97
N LEU A 42 1.00 0.42 1.15
CA LEU A 42 1.42 1.44 0.20
C LEU A 42 1.81 0.83 -1.16
N HIS A 43 2.37 -0.39 -1.18
CA HIS A 43 2.65 -1.11 -2.43
C HIS A 43 1.36 -1.46 -3.19
N ALA A 44 0.34 -1.98 -2.49
CA ALA A 44 -0.95 -2.28 -3.11
C ALA A 44 -1.62 -1.01 -3.68
N ILE A 45 -1.54 0.11 -2.96
CA ILE A 45 -2.08 1.39 -3.42
C ILE A 45 -1.32 1.91 -4.65
N ALA A 46 0.01 1.86 -4.62
CA ALA A 46 0.83 2.29 -5.74
C ALA A 46 0.52 1.49 -7.01
N ASP A 47 0.40 0.17 -6.90
CA ASP A 47 0.02 -0.70 -8.01
C ASP A 47 -1.40 -0.40 -8.53
N ALA A 48 -2.34 -0.11 -7.64
CA ALA A 48 -3.69 0.28 -8.05
C ALA A 48 -3.66 1.56 -8.90
N ILE A 49 -2.90 2.56 -8.48
CA ILE A 49 -2.77 3.83 -9.22
C ILE A 49 -2.08 3.60 -10.56
N LEU A 50 -0.97 2.86 -10.59
CA LEU A 50 -0.25 2.53 -11.83
C LEU A 50 -1.15 1.78 -12.81
N GLY A 51 -1.92 0.80 -12.33
CA GLY A 51 -2.90 0.07 -13.14
C GLY A 51 -3.97 1.00 -13.74
N ALA A 52 -4.52 1.92 -12.95
CA ALA A 52 -5.52 2.88 -13.42
C ALA A 52 -4.98 3.79 -14.54
N ILE A 53 -3.73 4.22 -14.44
CA ILE A 53 -3.11 5.11 -15.44
C ILE A 53 -2.37 4.37 -16.56
N ASN A 54 -2.45 3.04 -16.58
CA ASN A 54 -1.83 2.16 -17.58
C ASN A 54 -0.28 2.29 -17.64
N GLU A 55 0.37 2.21 -16.48
CA GLU A 55 1.83 2.31 -16.32
C GLU A 55 2.47 1.05 -15.71
N GLY A 56 1.82 -0.12 -15.81
CA GLY A 56 2.35 -1.38 -15.29
C GLY A 56 2.24 -1.47 -13.77
N ASP A 57 3.33 -1.81 -13.13
CA ASP A 57 3.43 -2.06 -11.68
C ASP A 57 4.68 -1.42 -11.05
N ILE A 58 4.78 -1.46 -9.72
CA ILE A 58 5.92 -0.89 -8.99
C ILE A 58 7.25 -1.60 -9.32
N GLY A 59 7.23 -2.89 -9.63
CA GLY A 59 8.44 -3.63 -10.00
C GLY A 59 9.07 -3.10 -11.28
N HIS A 60 8.27 -2.59 -12.19
CA HIS A 60 8.74 -1.94 -13.42
C HIS A 60 9.45 -0.60 -13.15
N HIS A 61 8.96 0.19 -12.19
CA HIS A 61 9.46 1.53 -11.90
C HIS A 61 10.49 1.57 -10.76
N PHE A 62 10.42 0.63 -9.82
CA PHE A 62 11.25 0.53 -8.62
C PHE A 62 11.81 -0.88 -8.47
N SER A 63 12.67 -1.28 -9.40
CA SER A 63 13.23 -2.64 -9.47
C SER A 63 13.99 -3.01 -8.19
N ASP A 64 13.77 -4.23 -7.71
CA ASP A 64 14.54 -4.85 -6.63
C ASP A 64 16.01 -5.10 -7.00
N GLN A 65 16.33 -5.04 -8.28
CA GLN A 65 17.71 -5.14 -8.77
C GLN A 65 18.50 -3.83 -8.62
N ASP A 66 17.82 -2.71 -8.41
CA ASP A 66 18.46 -1.41 -8.20
C ASP A 66 18.75 -1.20 -6.71
N SER A 67 20.03 -1.12 -6.35
CA SER A 67 20.46 -0.89 -4.97
C SER A 67 19.95 0.43 -4.37
N LYS A 68 19.55 1.41 -5.20
CA LYS A 68 18.95 2.66 -4.75
C LYS A 68 17.59 2.46 -4.09
N ASN A 69 16.91 1.36 -4.40
CA ASN A 69 15.59 1.02 -3.85
C ASN A 69 15.69 0.19 -2.57
N LYS A 70 16.91 -0.20 -2.15
CA LYS A 70 17.11 -0.93 -0.90
C LYS A 70 16.72 -0.06 0.29
N ASP A 71 15.89 -0.62 1.17
CA ASP A 71 15.35 0.06 2.37
C ASP A 71 14.60 1.36 2.07
N LEU A 72 14.16 1.55 0.83
CA LEU A 72 13.42 2.73 0.40
C LEU A 72 12.10 2.84 1.17
N ASP A 73 11.83 4.04 1.67
CA ASP A 73 10.53 4.38 2.28
C ASP A 73 9.43 4.32 1.21
N SER A 74 8.47 3.44 1.40
CA SER A 74 7.37 3.24 0.45
C SER A 74 6.46 4.46 0.30
N ARG A 75 6.50 5.42 1.22
CA ARG A 75 5.85 6.73 1.03
C ARG A 75 6.47 7.51 -0.13
N ILE A 76 7.77 7.37 -0.35
CA ILE A 76 8.46 7.95 -1.52
C ILE A 76 7.97 7.29 -2.80
N ILE A 77 7.81 5.95 -2.79
CA ILE A 77 7.25 5.21 -3.93
C ILE A 77 5.85 5.73 -4.25
N LEU A 78 4.96 5.80 -3.26
CA LEU A 78 3.58 6.26 -3.45
C LEU A 78 3.52 7.70 -3.97
N LYS A 79 4.32 8.62 -3.40
CA LYS A 79 4.41 10.02 -3.88
C LYS A 79 4.82 10.08 -5.34
N ASN A 80 5.85 9.33 -5.74
CA ASN A 80 6.33 9.31 -7.13
C ASN A 80 5.29 8.73 -8.08
N VAL A 81 4.63 7.66 -7.71
CA VAL A 81 3.54 7.07 -8.51
C VAL A 81 2.38 8.05 -8.67
N PHE A 82 1.99 8.72 -7.59
CA PHE A 82 0.92 9.72 -7.67
C PHE A 82 1.31 10.94 -8.52
N LEU A 83 2.56 11.39 -8.46
CA LEU A 83 3.08 12.42 -9.37
C LEU A 83 3.01 12.01 -10.84
N MET A 84 3.23 10.72 -11.15
CA MET A 84 3.04 10.20 -12.52
C MET A 84 1.58 10.32 -12.96
N ALA A 85 0.65 9.98 -12.08
CA ALA A 85 -0.78 10.15 -12.34
C ALA A 85 -1.16 11.61 -12.58
N GLN A 86 -0.67 12.52 -11.74
CA GLN A 86 -0.89 13.97 -11.89
C GLN A 86 -0.34 14.52 -13.21
N LYS A 87 0.86 14.10 -13.62
CA LYS A 87 1.45 14.49 -14.92
C LYS A 87 0.61 14.05 -16.11
N LYS A 88 -0.15 12.96 -15.98
CA LYS A 88 -1.11 12.48 -16.98
C LYS A 88 -2.50 13.14 -16.85
N GLY A 89 -2.66 14.07 -15.93
CA GLY A 89 -3.90 14.80 -15.69
C GLY A 89 -4.93 14.06 -14.82
N PHE A 90 -4.54 12.95 -14.18
CA PHE A 90 -5.43 12.18 -13.31
C PHE A 90 -5.48 12.74 -11.89
N LYS A 91 -6.67 12.67 -11.30
CA LYS A 91 -6.94 12.95 -9.88
C LYS A 91 -7.53 11.70 -9.23
N LEU A 92 -7.27 11.51 -7.95
CA LEU A 92 -7.91 10.46 -7.17
C LEU A 92 -9.35 10.86 -6.83
N VAL A 93 -10.32 10.03 -7.19
CA VAL A 93 -11.72 10.21 -6.78
C VAL A 93 -11.95 9.56 -5.42
N ASN A 94 -11.62 8.26 -5.32
CA ASN A 94 -11.61 7.55 -4.04
C ASN A 94 -10.66 6.36 -4.07
N LEU A 95 -10.28 5.94 -2.87
CA LEU A 95 -9.45 4.78 -2.59
C LEU A 95 -10.12 3.93 -1.52
N ASP A 96 -10.29 2.65 -1.78
CA ASP A 96 -10.77 1.67 -0.81
C ASP A 96 -9.75 0.54 -0.69
N VAL A 97 -9.32 0.25 0.54
CA VAL A 97 -8.30 -0.77 0.82
C VAL A 97 -8.75 -1.75 1.87
N THR A 98 -8.28 -2.97 1.77
CA THR A 98 -8.47 -4.02 2.77
C THR A 98 -7.11 -4.60 3.15
N ILE A 99 -6.78 -4.54 4.44
CA ILE A 99 -5.61 -5.22 5.01
C ILE A 99 -6.09 -6.57 5.55
N ILE A 100 -5.39 -7.64 5.18
CA ILE A 100 -5.77 -9.01 5.54
C ILE A 100 -4.67 -9.60 6.42
N CYS A 101 -4.95 -9.75 7.71
CA CYS A 101 -4.03 -10.37 8.67
C CYS A 101 -4.77 -10.83 9.93
N GLU A 102 -4.25 -11.84 10.59
CA GLU A 102 -4.73 -12.25 11.91
C GLU A 102 -4.23 -11.29 13.00
N LYS A 103 -2.98 -10.92 12.93
CA LYS A 103 -2.28 -9.97 13.79
C LYS A 103 -1.28 -9.17 12.95
N PRO A 104 -0.94 -7.92 13.35
CA PRO A 104 -1.44 -7.13 14.49
C PRO A 104 -2.86 -6.60 14.27
N LYS A 105 -3.47 -6.03 15.30
CA LYS A 105 -4.73 -5.30 15.19
C LYS A 105 -4.49 -3.97 14.49
N ILE A 106 -5.15 -3.74 13.38
CA ILE A 106 -4.92 -2.57 12.51
C ILE A 106 -5.69 -1.32 12.96
N SER A 107 -6.87 -1.51 13.53
CA SER A 107 -7.80 -0.41 13.83
C SER A 107 -7.19 0.78 14.60
N PRO A 108 -6.27 0.61 15.57
CA PRO A 108 -5.67 1.74 16.28
C PRO A 108 -4.83 2.67 15.40
N TYR A 109 -4.38 2.19 14.25
CA TYR A 109 -3.43 2.89 13.36
C TYR A 109 -4.08 3.51 12.13
N VAL A 110 -5.34 3.17 11.85
CA VAL A 110 -6.05 3.55 10.61
C VAL A 110 -6.03 5.06 10.36
N GLN A 111 -6.24 5.88 11.38
CA GLN A 111 -6.27 7.34 11.19
C GLN A 111 -4.90 7.91 10.79
N LYS A 112 -3.81 7.37 11.34
CA LYS A 112 -2.45 7.76 10.96
C LYS A 112 -2.12 7.33 9.53
N MET A 113 -2.51 6.10 9.17
CA MET A 113 -2.34 5.59 7.80
C MET A 113 -3.09 6.46 6.79
N LYS A 114 -4.35 6.80 7.07
CA LYS A 114 -5.15 7.69 6.21
C LYS A 114 -4.49 9.05 6.00
N LYS A 115 -3.94 9.66 7.06
CA LYS A 115 -3.23 10.93 6.96
C LYS A 115 -2.01 10.83 6.05
N ASN A 116 -1.19 9.81 6.22
CA ASN A 116 -0.02 9.58 5.39
C ASN A 116 -0.40 9.43 3.91
N ILE A 117 -1.40 8.59 3.62
CA ILE A 117 -1.86 8.34 2.24
C ILE A 117 -2.46 9.62 1.63
N ALA A 118 -3.28 10.35 2.38
CA ALA A 118 -3.87 11.61 1.92
C ALA A 118 -2.81 12.65 1.56
N GLU A 119 -1.77 12.78 2.40
CA GLU A 119 -0.63 13.64 2.13
C GLU A 119 0.13 13.21 0.88
N ASP A 120 0.45 11.91 0.76
CA ASP A 120 1.23 11.37 -0.35
C ASP A 120 0.48 11.41 -1.69
N CYS A 121 -0.85 11.30 -1.65
CA CYS A 121 -1.74 11.38 -2.82
C CYS A 121 -2.39 12.76 -2.99
N SER A 122 -2.00 13.77 -2.22
CA SER A 122 -2.55 15.15 -2.31
C SER A 122 -4.08 15.17 -2.39
N CYS A 123 -4.76 14.41 -1.53
CA CYS A 123 -6.21 14.24 -1.53
C CYS A 123 -6.83 14.45 -0.15
N ASP A 124 -8.16 14.53 -0.09
CA ASP A 124 -8.90 14.66 1.17
C ASP A 124 -9.00 13.30 1.88
N LEU A 125 -8.98 13.32 3.22
CA LEU A 125 -9.15 12.12 4.05
C LEU A 125 -10.45 11.35 3.76
N ARG A 126 -11.49 12.04 3.31
CA ARG A 126 -12.79 11.44 2.96
C ARG A 126 -12.76 10.62 1.68
N GLN A 127 -11.71 10.77 0.87
CA GLN A 127 -11.52 9.98 -0.35
C GLN A 127 -10.87 8.62 -0.07
N ILE A 128 -10.44 8.37 1.18
CA ILE A 128 -9.70 7.16 1.57
C ILE A 128 -10.51 6.37 2.59
N ASN A 129 -10.74 5.09 2.28
CA ASN A 129 -11.28 4.14 3.24
C ASN A 129 -10.25 3.03 3.50
N ILE A 130 -10.06 2.68 4.78
CA ILE A 130 -9.17 1.57 5.20
C ILE A 130 -9.98 0.66 6.11
N LYS A 131 -10.05 -0.61 5.73
CA LYS A 131 -10.65 -1.68 6.53
C LYS A 131 -9.68 -2.84 6.66
N ALA A 132 -9.87 -3.67 7.67
CA ALA A 132 -9.07 -4.85 7.91
C ALA A 132 -9.98 -6.06 8.13
N THR A 133 -9.48 -7.23 7.79
CA THR A 133 -10.14 -8.51 8.01
C THR A 133 -9.13 -9.58 8.35
N THR A 134 -9.59 -10.66 8.97
CA THR A 134 -8.84 -11.91 9.08
C THR A 134 -9.23 -12.86 7.96
N THR A 135 -8.59 -14.02 7.88
CA THR A 135 -9.04 -15.14 7.04
C THR A 135 -9.68 -16.26 7.87
N GLU A 136 -10.13 -15.95 9.07
CA GLU A 136 -10.75 -16.93 10.00
C GLU A 136 -9.82 -18.15 10.27
N GLY A 137 -8.52 -17.90 10.40
CA GLY A 137 -7.51 -18.94 10.62
C GLY A 137 -7.16 -19.78 9.39
N LEU A 138 -7.70 -19.44 8.22
CA LEU A 138 -7.50 -20.23 6.99
C LEU A 138 -6.28 -19.73 6.19
N GLY A 139 -5.55 -20.71 5.66
CA GLY A 139 -4.43 -20.47 4.73
C GLY A 139 -3.22 -19.81 5.41
N PHE A 140 -2.26 -19.37 4.59
CA PHE A 140 -0.99 -18.79 5.08
C PHE A 140 -1.20 -17.48 5.87
N LEU A 141 -2.18 -16.68 5.51
CA LEU A 141 -2.54 -15.49 6.27
C LEU A 141 -3.16 -15.87 7.62
N GLY A 142 -4.03 -16.87 7.63
CA GLY A 142 -4.66 -17.41 8.84
C GLY A 142 -3.68 -18.08 9.80
N ARG A 143 -2.57 -18.63 9.27
CA ARG A 143 -1.47 -19.15 10.09
C ARG A 143 -0.48 -18.08 10.56
N GLY A 144 -0.69 -16.82 10.21
CA GLY A 144 0.17 -15.72 10.63
C GLY A 144 1.53 -15.71 9.94
N GLU A 145 1.65 -16.20 8.71
CA GLU A 145 2.90 -16.24 7.96
C GLU A 145 3.23 -14.89 7.29
N GLY A 146 2.24 -14.05 7.12
CA GLY A 146 2.40 -12.74 6.48
C GLY A 146 1.14 -11.88 6.56
N ILE A 147 1.20 -10.77 5.82
CA ILE A 147 0.09 -9.82 5.64
C ILE A 147 -0.15 -9.63 4.16
N ALA A 148 -1.42 -9.55 3.77
CA ALA A 148 -1.82 -9.11 2.44
C ALA A 148 -2.55 -7.76 2.52
N ALA A 149 -2.50 -7.01 1.43
CA ALA A 149 -3.32 -5.82 1.25
C ALA A 149 -3.87 -5.80 -0.17
N GLN A 150 -5.11 -5.39 -0.29
CA GLN A 150 -5.79 -5.15 -1.56
C GLN A 150 -6.24 -3.69 -1.62
N ALA A 151 -6.00 -3.04 -2.73
CA ALA A 151 -6.40 -1.66 -2.97
C ALA A 151 -7.20 -1.57 -4.27
N ILE A 152 -8.25 -0.76 -4.25
CA ILE A 152 -9.01 -0.37 -5.44
C ILE A 152 -9.09 1.14 -5.44
N CYS A 153 -8.73 1.78 -6.54
CA CYS A 153 -8.87 3.22 -6.71
C CYS A 153 -9.71 3.56 -7.92
N LEU A 154 -10.44 4.65 -7.81
CA LEU A 154 -11.10 5.34 -8.91
C LEU A 154 -10.31 6.62 -9.20
N MET A 155 -9.87 6.74 -10.44
CA MET A 155 -9.14 7.91 -10.94
C MET A 155 -9.95 8.58 -12.03
N GLU A 156 -9.88 9.91 -12.11
CA GLU A 156 -10.53 10.68 -13.17
C GLU A 156 -9.58 11.70 -13.80
N LYS A 157 -9.80 12.01 -15.05
CA LYS A 157 -9.26 13.20 -15.72
C LYS A 157 -10.28 13.79 -16.66
N ASP A 158 -10.20 15.08 -16.86
CA ASP A 158 -11.03 15.85 -17.80
C ASP A 158 -10.85 15.42 -19.25
#